data_80e1b5258cbb2a50437b01211705e695
#
_entry.id   80e1b5258cbb2a50437b01211705e695
#
_cell.length_a   1.000
_cell.length_b   1.000
_cell.length_c   1.000
_cell.angle_alpha   90.00
_cell.angle_beta   90.00
_cell.angle_gamma   90.00
#
_symmetry.space_group_name_H-M   'P 1'
#
loop_
_entity.id
_entity.type
_entity.pdbx_description
1 polymer ?
#
loop_
_entity_poly.entity_id
_entity_poly.type
_entity_poly.pdbx_seq_one_letter_code
_entity_poly.pdbx_strand_id
1 'polypeptide(L)'
;MKKTISIFTLVVITQLMTGCAQDSGEKDYVVTITTKYGDMVAILYDETPKHKQNFIKLAKEHYFDGTLFHRVIKEFMIQGGDPDSKTVKPGGHLGNGGPGYSIPAEINPKFFHEKGALSAARLSDDVNPTKSSSGSQFYVVQGHKALPYEIEQIKIDQRKLGAGLQQFLANPANKSVKDSLVQLRNSGDADGFQEKVFSLIPRIEKATGTKVTREVPPEIVKIYTEVGGAPHLDGEYTVFGKVIKGLQVIDKIASLPGDESDRPIEDVSMVVSVEEIPKTKITKLYGYQYPAK
;
A
#
# COMPACT_ATOMS: atom_id res chain seq x y z
N MET A 1 -62.59 -61.18 -35.89
CA MET A 1 -62.59 -59.93 -35.14
C MET A 1 -61.16 -59.81 -34.51
N LYS A 2 -60.29 -59.05 -35.10
CA LYS A 2 -58.92 -58.81 -34.55
C LYS A 2 -58.88 -57.39 -33.94
N LYS A 3 -58.65 -57.30 -32.62
CA LYS A 3 -58.53 -56.03 -31.91
C LYS A 3 -57.04 -55.60 -31.97
N THR A 4 -56.82 -54.47 -32.64
CA THR A 4 -55.52 -53.84 -32.71
C THR A 4 -55.36 -52.91 -31.49
N ILE A 5 -54.34 -53.17 -30.62
CA ILE A 5 -54.04 -52.35 -29.48
C ILE A 5 -52.93 -51.37 -29.95
N SER A 6 -53.24 -50.07 -29.98
CA SER A 6 -52.28 -48.98 -30.31
C SER A 6 -51.60 -48.56 -29.03
N ILE A 7 -50.32 -48.79 -28.94
CA ILE A 7 -49.45 -48.32 -27.82
C ILE A 7 -49.02 -46.93 -28.15
N PHE A 8 -49.52 -45.93 -27.40
CA PHE A 8 -49.02 -44.55 -27.45
C PHE A 8 -47.77 -44.43 -26.54
N THR A 9 -46.60 -44.31 -27.17
CA THR A 9 -45.35 -44.06 -26.45
C THR A 9 -45.28 -42.56 -26.12
N LEU A 10 -45.45 -42.24 -24.84
CA LEU A 10 -45.29 -40.87 -24.32
C LEU A 10 -43.81 -40.58 -24.13
N VAL A 11 -43.21 -39.79 -25.03
CA VAL A 11 -41.82 -39.30 -24.88
C VAL A 11 -41.84 -38.12 -23.94
N VAL A 12 -41.43 -38.35 -22.68
CA VAL A 12 -41.17 -37.25 -21.71
C VAL A 12 -39.82 -36.64 -22.02
N ILE A 13 -39.81 -35.45 -22.66
CA ILE A 13 -38.62 -34.64 -22.83
C ILE A 13 -38.37 -33.90 -21.50
N THR A 14 -37.46 -34.43 -20.69
CA THR A 14 -36.91 -33.72 -19.55
C THR A 14 -35.94 -32.63 -20.07
N GLN A 15 -36.44 -31.41 -20.17
CA GLN A 15 -35.55 -30.24 -20.34
C GLN A 15 -34.71 -30.09 -19.05
N LEU A 16 -33.43 -30.44 -19.14
CA LEU A 16 -32.41 -30.03 -18.18
C LEU A 16 -32.28 -28.50 -18.28
N MET A 17 -33.03 -27.80 -17.47
CA MET A 17 -32.75 -26.40 -17.17
C MET A 17 -31.44 -26.37 -16.42
N THR A 18 -30.31 -26.18 -17.13
CA THR A 18 -29.05 -25.69 -16.54
C THR A 18 -29.31 -24.26 -16.09
N GLY A 19 -29.89 -24.13 -14.89
CA GLY A 19 -29.94 -22.87 -14.20
C GLY A 19 -28.51 -22.42 -13.97
N CYS A 20 -28.04 -21.39 -14.71
CA CYS A 20 -26.94 -20.56 -14.24
C CYS A 20 -27.40 -20.02 -12.88
N ALA A 21 -26.91 -20.60 -11.80
CA ALA A 21 -27.03 -20.03 -10.48
C ALA A 21 -26.39 -18.64 -10.57
N GLN A 22 -27.23 -17.62 -10.65
CA GLN A 22 -26.80 -16.23 -10.58
C GLN A 22 -26.26 -16.06 -9.17
N ASP A 23 -24.94 -16.00 -9.04
CA ASP A 23 -24.27 -15.80 -7.76
C ASP A 23 -24.69 -14.41 -7.22
N SER A 24 -25.76 -14.40 -6.40
CA SER A 24 -26.33 -13.20 -5.79
C SER A 24 -25.52 -12.70 -4.59
N GLY A 25 -24.28 -13.17 -4.47
CA GLY A 25 -23.37 -12.81 -3.40
C GLY A 25 -22.91 -11.34 -3.46
N GLU A 26 -22.43 -10.85 -2.33
CA GLU A 26 -21.76 -9.54 -2.24
C GLU A 26 -20.68 -9.43 -3.32
N LYS A 27 -20.68 -8.30 -4.05
CA LYS A 27 -19.68 -8.02 -5.09
C LYS A 27 -18.59 -7.11 -4.55
N ASP A 28 -17.45 -7.15 -5.22
CA ASP A 28 -16.35 -6.22 -5.01
C ASP A 28 -15.61 -5.99 -6.33
N TYR A 29 -14.80 -4.92 -6.35
CA TYR A 29 -13.98 -4.57 -7.50
C TYR A 29 -12.63 -5.27 -7.43
N VAL A 30 -12.26 -5.90 -8.54
CA VAL A 30 -10.90 -6.36 -8.82
C VAL A 30 -10.24 -5.32 -9.73
N VAL A 31 -9.06 -4.89 -9.34
CA VAL A 31 -8.20 -4.00 -10.12
C VAL A 31 -7.14 -4.84 -10.81
N THR A 32 -6.95 -4.64 -12.11
CA THR A 32 -5.81 -5.20 -12.85
C THR A 32 -4.93 -4.07 -13.36
N ILE A 33 -3.66 -4.07 -12.94
CA ILE A 33 -2.62 -3.17 -13.43
C ILE A 33 -1.75 -3.98 -14.39
N THR A 34 -1.91 -3.73 -15.69
CA THR A 34 -1.19 -4.40 -16.77
C THR A 34 0.05 -3.62 -17.15
N THR A 35 1.17 -4.30 -17.24
CA THR A 35 2.46 -3.75 -17.70
C THR A 35 3.13 -4.70 -18.68
N LYS A 36 4.18 -4.27 -19.36
CA LYS A 36 5.01 -5.16 -20.20
C LYS A 36 5.70 -6.29 -19.42
N TYR A 37 5.76 -6.20 -18.07
CA TYR A 37 6.33 -7.23 -17.20
C TYR A 37 5.29 -8.23 -16.65
N GLY A 38 4.01 -8.00 -16.96
CA GLY A 38 2.87 -8.81 -16.55
C GLY A 38 1.82 -8.02 -15.79
N ASP A 39 0.82 -8.76 -15.27
CA ASP A 39 -0.32 -8.20 -14.57
C ASP A 39 -0.14 -8.29 -13.04
N MET A 40 -0.54 -7.22 -12.36
CA MET A 40 -0.76 -7.19 -10.92
C MET A 40 -2.26 -7.07 -10.67
N VAL A 41 -2.85 -8.03 -9.95
CA VAL A 41 -4.27 -8.02 -9.59
C VAL A 41 -4.38 -7.60 -8.14
N ALA A 42 -5.20 -6.59 -7.86
CA ALA A 42 -5.39 -6.03 -6.52
C ALA A 42 -6.86 -5.94 -6.12
N ILE A 43 -7.10 -5.92 -4.81
CA ILE A 43 -8.38 -5.54 -4.21
C ILE A 43 -8.22 -4.18 -3.52
N LEU A 44 -9.33 -3.48 -3.34
CA LEU A 44 -9.37 -2.19 -2.65
C LEU A 44 -10.21 -2.35 -1.36
N TYR A 45 -9.75 -1.71 -0.28
CA TYR A 45 -10.35 -1.85 1.04
C TYR A 45 -11.61 -1.00 1.21
N ASP A 46 -12.66 -1.58 1.78
CA ASP A 46 -13.92 -0.89 2.06
C ASP A 46 -13.75 0.17 3.16
N GLU A 47 -12.77 0.00 4.05
CA GLU A 47 -12.47 0.90 5.16
C GLU A 47 -11.73 2.19 4.74
N THR A 48 -11.35 2.28 3.46
CA THR A 48 -10.79 3.50 2.85
C THR A 48 -11.65 3.94 1.66
N PRO A 49 -12.93 4.26 1.90
CA PRO A 49 -13.93 4.40 0.84
C PRO A 49 -13.65 5.54 -0.13
N LYS A 50 -13.04 6.65 0.31
CA LYS A 50 -12.71 7.78 -0.57
C LYS A 50 -11.64 7.39 -1.57
N HIS A 51 -10.57 6.73 -1.12
CA HIS A 51 -9.50 6.23 -1.99
C HIS A 51 -10.02 5.14 -2.92
N LYS A 52 -10.79 4.17 -2.41
CA LYS A 52 -11.41 3.11 -3.22
C LYS A 52 -12.28 3.68 -4.34
N GLN A 53 -13.22 4.56 -4.01
CA GLN A 53 -14.14 5.15 -4.99
C GLN A 53 -13.39 5.98 -6.03
N ASN A 54 -12.42 6.78 -5.59
CA ASN A 54 -11.61 7.61 -6.47
C ASN A 54 -10.77 6.76 -7.44
N PHE A 55 -10.09 5.73 -6.95
CA PHE A 55 -9.27 4.86 -7.80
C PHE A 55 -10.12 4.13 -8.85
N ILE A 56 -11.29 3.59 -8.44
CA ILE A 56 -12.26 2.95 -9.35
C ILE A 56 -12.74 3.95 -10.42
N LYS A 57 -13.08 5.18 -10.01
CA LYS A 57 -13.51 6.23 -10.94
C LYS A 57 -12.43 6.50 -11.99
N LEU A 58 -11.21 6.79 -11.56
CA LEU A 58 -10.10 7.11 -12.46
C LEU A 58 -9.75 5.93 -13.37
N ALA A 59 -9.80 4.69 -12.88
CA ALA A 59 -9.59 3.50 -13.71
C ALA A 59 -10.69 3.33 -14.78
N LYS A 60 -11.97 3.55 -14.42
CA LYS A 60 -13.09 3.52 -15.39
C LYS A 60 -13.01 4.64 -16.43
N GLU A 61 -12.43 5.76 -16.08
CA GLU A 61 -12.18 6.90 -16.98
C GLU A 61 -10.90 6.75 -17.82
N HIS A 62 -10.21 5.60 -17.74
CA HIS A 62 -8.92 5.35 -18.41
C HIS A 62 -7.83 6.38 -18.07
N TYR A 63 -7.96 7.00 -16.90
CA TYR A 63 -7.04 8.05 -16.45
C TYR A 63 -5.61 7.55 -16.30
N PHE A 64 -5.42 6.31 -15.86
CA PHE A 64 -4.10 5.72 -15.66
C PHE A 64 -3.44 5.18 -16.93
N ASP A 65 -4.21 4.99 -18.01
CA ASP A 65 -3.71 4.36 -19.23
C ASP A 65 -2.57 5.18 -19.85
N GLY A 66 -1.42 4.54 -20.00
CA GLY A 66 -0.20 5.17 -20.49
C GLY A 66 0.60 5.96 -19.45
N THR A 67 0.12 6.08 -18.20
CA THR A 67 0.97 6.64 -17.14
C THR A 67 2.11 5.66 -16.79
N LEU A 68 3.21 6.19 -16.28
CA LEU A 68 4.42 5.41 -15.97
C LEU A 68 4.55 5.09 -14.49
N PHE A 69 5.25 3.99 -14.20
CA PHE A 69 5.95 3.86 -12.92
C PHE A 69 7.18 4.75 -12.99
N HIS A 70 7.02 6.01 -12.56
CA HIS A 70 8.00 7.08 -12.76
C HIS A 70 9.02 7.19 -11.63
N ARG A 71 8.81 6.51 -10.51
CA ARG A 71 9.75 6.42 -9.40
C ARG A 71 9.78 5.00 -8.87
N VAL A 72 10.95 4.37 -8.93
CA VAL A 72 11.13 2.96 -8.60
C VAL A 72 12.37 2.83 -7.71
N ILE A 73 12.17 2.40 -6.47
CA ILE A 73 13.25 2.19 -5.53
C ILE A 73 13.24 0.73 -5.11
N LYS A 74 14.33 0.03 -5.42
CA LYS A 74 14.53 -1.38 -5.04
C LYS A 74 14.46 -1.53 -3.52
N GLU A 75 13.85 -2.63 -3.07
CA GLU A 75 13.61 -2.94 -1.66
C GLU A 75 12.69 -1.94 -0.94
N PHE A 76 12.00 -1.09 -1.71
CA PHE A 76 11.06 -0.13 -1.16
C PHE A 76 9.71 -0.15 -1.90
N MET A 77 9.60 0.49 -3.07
CA MET A 77 8.30 0.60 -3.76
C MET A 77 8.44 0.92 -5.26
N ILE A 78 7.34 0.74 -5.98
CA ILE A 78 7.15 1.24 -7.34
C ILE A 78 5.99 2.25 -7.33
N GLN A 79 6.24 3.50 -7.74
CA GLN A 79 5.28 4.60 -7.72
C GLN A 79 4.91 5.06 -9.11
N GLY A 80 3.60 5.28 -9.34
CA GLY A 80 3.04 5.72 -10.63
C GLY A 80 1.78 6.57 -10.47
N GLY A 81 1.03 6.74 -11.58
CA GLY A 81 -0.24 7.45 -11.58
C GLY A 81 -0.13 8.97 -11.78
N ASP A 82 1.06 9.48 -12.13
CA ASP A 82 1.25 10.87 -12.54
C ASP A 82 0.80 11.04 -14.00
N PRO A 83 -0.22 11.87 -14.31
CA PRO A 83 -0.71 12.06 -15.69
C PRO A 83 0.34 12.71 -16.61
N ASP A 84 1.24 13.54 -16.07
CA ASP A 84 2.28 14.21 -16.84
C ASP A 84 3.28 13.20 -17.43
N SER A 85 3.35 12.00 -16.82
CA SER A 85 4.22 10.92 -17.31
C SER A 85 3.83 10.36 -18.68
N LYS A 86 2.59 10.59 -19.15
CA LYS A 86 2.14 10.14 -20.49
C LYS A 86 2.87 10.82 -21.63
N THR A 87 3.33 12.05 -21.42
CA THR A 87 3.90 12.89 -22.47
C THR A 87 5.29 13.44 -22.14
N VAL A 88 5.83 13.05 -20.98
CA VAL A 88 7.12 13.54 -20.53
C VAL A 88 8.25 13.04 -21.45
N LYS A 89 9.17 13.94 -21.78
CA LYS A 89 10.42 13.58 -22.49
C LYS A 89 11.42 12.96 -21.50
N PRO A 90 12.40 12.18 -21.98
CA PRO A 90 13.50 11.72 -21.16
C PRO A 90 14.16 12.88 -20.39
N GLY A 91 14.39 12.70 -19.08
CA GLY A 91 14.94 13.73 -18.18
C GLY A 91 13.95 14.77 -17.67
N GLY A 92 12.67 14.72 -18.06
CA GLY A 92 11.62 15.59 -17.50
C GLY A 92 11.24 15.19 -16.07
N HIS A 93 10.99 16.20 -15.23
CA HIS A 93 10.58 15.99 -13.85
C HIS A 93 9.14 15.46 -13.78
N LEU A 94 8.92 14.48 -12.90
CA LEU A 94 7.64 13.83 -12.62
C LEU A 94 7.36 13.83 -11.11
N GLY A 95 6.14 13.47 -10.72
CA GLY A 95 5.75 13.34 -9.32
C GLY A 95 4.92 14.51 -8.79
N ASN A 96 4.66 15.53 -9.60
CA ASN A 96 3.82 16.68 -9.23
C ASN A 96 2.45 16.69 -9.90
N GLY A 97 2.24 15.87 -10.92
CA GLY A 97 0.98 15.81 -11.67
C GLY A 97 -0.15 15.12 -10.87
N GLY A 98 -1.39 15.47 -11.24
CA GLY A 98 -2.57 14.89 -10.63
C GLY A 98 -3.87 15.41 -11.24
N PRO A 99 -5.03 14.94 -10.79
CA PRO A 99 -6.33 15.30 -11.34
C PRO A 99 -6.86 16.67 -10.88
N GLY A 100 -6.02 17.50 -10.23
CA GLY A 100 -6.40 18.82 -9.74
C GLY A 100 -7.06 18.84 -8.36
N TYR A 101 -7.05 17.71 -7.65
CA TYR A 101 -7.55 17.59 -6.27
C TYR A 101 -6.73 16.61 -5.44
N SER A 102 -6.85 16.70 -4.13
CA SER A 102 -6.30 15.75 -3.16
C SER A 102 -7.41 15.00 -2.43
N ILE A 103 -7.08 13.85 -1.84
CA ILE A 103 -8.00 13.02 -1.08
C ILE A 103 -7.64 13.14 0.40
N PRO A 104 -8.61 13.48 1.30
CA PRO A 104 -8.35 13.46 2.74
C PRO A 104 -7.80 12.10 3.18
N ALA A 105 -6.80 12.12 4.06
CA ALA A 105 -6.17 10.88 4.55
C ALA A 105 -7.19 9.93 5.17
N GLU A 106 -7.06 8.64 4.87
CA GLU A 106 -7.83 7.53 5.45
C GLU A 106 -6.85 6.52 6.07
N ILE A 107 -5.94 7.02 6.91
CA ILE A 107 -4.91 6.20 7.57
C ILE A 107 -5.59 5.31 8.59
N ASN A 108 -5.54 4.00 8.35
CA ASN A 108 -6.18 2.99 9.20
C ASN A 108 -5.12 2.09 9.86
N PRO A 109 -5.09 1.97 11.20
CA PRO A 109 -4.08 1.18 11.91
C PRO A 109 -4.18 -0.34 11.67
N LYS A 110 -5.23 -0.81 10.99
CA LYS A 110 -5.36 -2.21 10.58
C LYS A 110 -4.58 -2.55 9.31
N PHE A 111 -4.18 -1.55 8.53
CA PHE A 111 -3.50 -1.74 7.25
C PHE A 111 -2.05 -1.34 7.34
N PHE A 112 -1.20 -2.22 6.87
CA PHE A 112 0.24 -2.16 6.96
C PHE A 112 0.86 -2.09 5.57
N HIS A 113 2.05 -1.52 5.49
CA HIS A 113 2.84 -1.45 4.25
C HIS A 113 3.59 -2.77 4.00
N GLU A 114 2.85 -3.88 4.04
CA GLU A 114 3.40 -5.20 3.66
C GLU A 114 3.69 -5.24 2.15
N LYS A 115 4.50 -6.20 1.70
CA LYS A 115 4.74 -6.42 0.26
C LYS A 115 3.42 -6.58 -0.50
N GLY A 116 3.25 -5.78 -1.54
CA GLY A 116 2.03 -5.72 -2.33
C GLY A 116 0.97 -4.72 -1.82
N ALA A 117 1.19 -4.04 -0.68
CA ALA A 117 0.29 -2.98 -0.25
C ALA A 117 0.17 -1.89 -1.32
N LEU A 118 -1.06 -1.51 -1.64
CA LEU A 118 -1.40 -0.42 -2.56
C LEU A 118 -1.72 0.82 -1.74
N SER A 119 -0.88 1.85 -1.85
CA SER A 119 -0.89 3.01 -0.97
C SER A 119 -0.87 4.31 -1.76
N ALA A 120 -1.46 5.36 -1.20
CA ALA A 120 -1.53 6.66 -1.85
C ALA A 120 -0.27 7.49 -1.58
N ALA A 121 0.31 8.06 -2.64
CA ALA A 121 1.40 9.03 -2.51
C ALA A 121 0.88 10.36 -1.94
N ARG A 122 1.76 11.13 -1.30
CA ARG A 122 1.46 12.47 -0.76
C ARG A 122 2.70 13.33 -0.67
N LEU A 123 2.50 14.63 -0.54
CA LEU A 123 3.57 15.56 -0.21
C LEU A 123 4.01 15.39 1.26
N SER A 124 5.22 15.89 1.58
CA SER A 124 5.78 15.87 2.93
C SER A 124 4.95 16.65 3.94
N ASP A 125 5.10 16.35 5.22
CA ASP A 125 4.35 16.98 6.32
C ASP A 125 4.55 18.50 6.39
N ASP A 126 5.70 19.01 5.97
CA ASP A 126 6.03 20.45 5.99
C ASP A 126 5.09 21.27 5.12
N VAL A 127 4.66 20.72 3.98
CA VAL A 127 3.75 21.39 3.03
C VAL A 127 2.33 20.81 3.06
N ASN A 128 2.15 19.65 3.70
CA ASN A 128 0.88 18.91 3.78
C ASN A 128 0.67 18.31 5.18
N PRO A 129 0.48 19.15 6.21
CA PRO A 129 0.32 18.69 7.60
C PRO A 129 -0.94 17.85 7.81
N THR A 130 -1.94 17.95 6.91
CA THR A 130 -3.16 17.13 6.94
C THR A 130 -2.96 15.73 6.39
N LYS A 131 -1.78 15.41 5.83
CA LYS A 131 -1.45 14.14 5.19
C LYS A 131 -2.41 13.74 4.07
N SER A 132 -3.05 14.72 3.42
CA SER A 132 -3.93 14.47 2.29
C SER A 132 -3.17 13.79 1.16
N SER A 133 -3.77 12.80 0.55
CA SER A 133 -3.18 12.02 -0.52
C SER A 133 -3.26 12.72 -1.87
N SER A 134 -2.35 12.42 -2.78
CA SER A 134 -2.50 12.75 -4.20
C SER A 134 -3.80 12.16 -4.74
N GLY A 135 -4.45 12.89 -5.65
CA GLY A 135 -5.69 12.42 -6.29
C GLY A 135 -5.49 11.24 -7.23
N SER A 136 -4.26 10.99 -7.73
CA SER A 136 -4.00 9.89 -8.66
C SER A 136 -2.71 9.13 -8.40
N GLN A 137 -1.69 9.73 -7.78
CA GLN A 137 -0.44 9.03 -7.60
C GLN A 137 -0.53 8.00 -6.47
N PHE A 138 -0.07 6.80 -6.76
CA PHE A 138 -0.04 5.67 -5.85
C PHE A 138 1.30 4.94 -5.93
N TYR A 139 1.57 4.12 -4.95
CA TYR A 139 2.69 3.19 -4.98
C TYR A 139 2.29 1.79 -4.54
N VAL A 140 3.01 0.81 -5.06
CA VAL A 140 2.92 -0.59 -4.62
C VAL A 140 4.20 -0.94 -3.89
N VAL A 141 4.06 -1.41 -2.67
CA VAL A 141 5.21 -1.75 -1.83
C VAL A 141 5.89 -3.01 -2.35
N GLN A 142 7.19 -2.95 -2.61
CA GLN A 142 8.06 -4.11 -2.71
C GLN A 142 8.55 -4.51 -1.32
N GLY A 143 9.19 -3.57 -0.64
CA GLY A 143 9.81 -3.77 0.66
C GLY A 143 10.90 -4.82 0.67
N HIS A 144 11.44 -5.07 1.84
CA HIS A 144 12.34 -6.17 2.15
C HIS A 144 11.89 -6.88 3.43
N LYS A 145 12.46 -8.04 3.71
CA LYS A 145 12.22 -8.72 4.98
C LYS A 145 12.90 -7.96 6.10
N ALA A 146 12.09 -7.49 7.06
CA ALA A 146 12.58 -6.66 8.13
C ALA A 146 13.60 -7.39 9.02
N LEU A 147 14.67 -6.70 9.32
CA LEU A 147 15.69 -7.16 10.26
C LEU A 147 15.22 -6.94 11.71
N PRO A 148 15.78 -7.67 12.69
CA PRO A 148 15.36 -7.55 14.08
C PRO A 148 15.34 -6.11 14.64
N TYR A 149 16.33 -5.30 14.27
CA TYR A 149 16.39 -3.89 14.71
C TYR A 149 15.27 -3.02 14.10
N GLU A 150 14.84 -3.30 12.88
CA GLU A 150 13.73 -2.60 12.23
C GLU A 150 12.41 -2.92 12.93
N ILE A 151 12.24 -4.16 13.38
CA ILE A 151 11.09 -4.56 14.19
C ILE A 151 11.05 -3.79 15.52
N GLU A 152 12.20 -3.54 16.16
CA GLU A 152 12.23 -2.69 17.35
C GLU A 152 11.88 -1.23 17.03
N GLN A 153 12.29 -0.71 15.87
CA GLN A 153 11.95 0.65 15.43
C GLN A 153 10.46 0.85 15.22
N ILE A 154 9.74 -0.11 14.61
CA ILE A 154 8.29 0.02 14.40
C ILE A 154 7.47 0.00 15.69
N LYS A 155 8.06 -0.45 16.81
CA LYS A 155 7.43 -0.36 18.13
C LYS A 155 7.46 1.07 18.69
N ILE A 156 8.15 2.01 18.05
CA ILE A 156 8.33 3.37 18.53
C ILE A 156 7.38 4.33 17.80
N ASP A 157 6.54 5.04 18.57
CA ASP A 157 5.76 6.15 18.05
C ASP A 157 6.67 7.37 17.90
N GLN A 158 7.14 7.60 16.69
CA GLN A 158 8.12 8.65 16.37
C GLN A 158 7.63 10.06 16.74
N ARG A 159 6.32 10.33 16.64
CA ARG A 159 5.75 11.64 17.03
C ARG A 159 5.82 11.84 18.54
N LYS A 160 5.40 10.82 19.30
CA LYS A 160 5.48 10.87 20.76
C LYS A 160 6.93 10.92 21.25
N LEU A 161 7.82 10.17 20.58
CA LEU A 161 9.25 10.23 20.87
C LEU A 161 9.81 11.63 20.63
N GLY A 162 9.52 12.25 19.49
CA GLY A 162 9.96 13.61 19.18
C GLY A 162 9.48 14.64 20.19
N ALA A 163 8.18 14.64 20.49
CA ALA A 163 7.58 15.54 21.49
C ALA A 163 8.17 15.28 22.90
N GLY A 164 8.27 14.01 23.29
CA GLY A 164 8.82 13.62 24.60
C GLY A 164 10.31 13.97 24.72
N LEU A 165 11.09 13.79 23.67
CA LEU A 165 12.50 14.19 23.62
C LEU A 165 12.65 15.71 23.79
N GLN A 166 11.85 16.50 23.07
CA GLN A 166 11.85 17.96 23.19
C GLN A 166 11.55 18.39 24.63
N GLN A 167 10.50 17.85 25.24
CA GLN A 167 10.15 18.13 26.64
C GLN A 167 11.26 17.68 27.61
N PHE A 168 11.85 16.51 27.40
CA PHE A 168 12.93 15.98 28.21
C PHE A 168 14.17 16.88 28.16
N LEU A 169 14.54 17.36 26.96
CA LEU A 169 15.72 18.23 26.75
C LEU A 169 15.49 19.68 27.19
N ALA A 170 14.25 20.10 27.39
CA ALA A 170 13.93 21.42 27.96
C ALA A 170 14.29 21.51 29.44
N ASN A 171 14.41 20.39 30.15
CA ASN A 171 14.82 20.36 31.54
C ASN A 171 16.33 20.64 31.66
N PRO A 172 16.74 21.69 32.42
CA PRO A 172 18.17 22.04 32.59
C PRO A 172 19.02 20.91 33.14
N ALA A 173 18.48 19.98 33.92
CA ALA A 173 19.17 18.81 34.43
C ALA A 173 19.67 17.85 33.33
N ASN A 174 19.10 17.93 32.13
CA ASN A 174 19.47 17.10 30.98
C ASN A 174 20.40 17.84 29.98
N LYS A 175 21.02 18.96 30.39
CA LYS A 175 21.91 19.76 29.53
C LYS A 175 23.02 18.92 28.90
N SER A 176 23.69 18.06 29.65
CA SER A 176 24.77 17.21 29.15
C SER A 176 24.30 16.24 28.05
N VAL A 177 23.08 15.73 28.18
CA VAL A 177 22.46 14.88 27.14
C VAL A 177 22.17 15.70 25.89
N LYS A 178 21.61 16.90 26.05
CA LYS A 178 21.35 17.83 24.94
C LYS A 178 22.65 18.15 24.19
N ASP A 179 23.71 18.50 24.93
CA ASP A 179 25.02 18.83 24.35
C ASP A 179 25.59 17.63 23.55
N SER A 180 25.50 16.41 24.09
CA SER A 180 25.90 15.18 23.39
C SER A 180 25.12 14.93 22.10
N LEU A 181 23.80 15.12 22.09
CA LEU A 181 22.97 14.98 20.87
C LEU A 181 23.31 16.06 19.84
N VAL A 182 23.56 17.30 20.27
CA VAL A 182 24.01 18.39 19.36
C VAL A 182 25.37 18.04 18.75
N GLN A 183 26.30 17.47 19.52
CA GLN A 183 27.61 17.06 19.01
C GLN A 183 27.46 15.96 17.92
N LEU A 184 26.65 14.91 18.17
CA LEU A 184 26.38 13.85 17.19
C LEU A 184 25.74 14.41 15.91
N ARG A 185 24.80 15.33 16.04
CA ARG A 185 24.18 16.00 14.87
C ARG A 185 25.21 16.80 14.06
N ASN A 186 26.06 17.57 14.74
CA ASN A 186 27.05 18.43 14.10
C ASN A 186 28.19 17.64 13.43
N SER A 187 28.49 16.43 13.94
CA SER A 187 29.49 15.53 13.32
C SER A 187 28.90 14.75 12.12
N GLY A 188 27.60 14.85 11.85
CA GLY A 188 26.93 14.07 10.81
C GLY A 188 26.75 12.60 11.14
N ASP A 189 26.97 12.20 12.41
CA ASP A 189 26.78 10.83 12.89
C ASP A 189 25.29 10.57 13.14
N ALA A 190 24.56 10.26 12.07
CA ALA A 190 23.12 10.01 12.12
C ALA A 190 22.77 8.73 12.91
N ASP A 191 23.59 7.70 12.75
CA ASP A 191 23.37 6.40 13.42
C ASP A 191 23.62 6.55 14.93
N GLY A 192 24.72 7.16 15.33
CA GLY A 192 25.01 7.44 16.74
C GLY A 192 23.97 8.37 17.39
N PHE A 193 23.44 9.33 16.63
CA PHE A 193 22.34 10.18 17.10
C PHE A 193 21.08 9.35 17.36
N GLN A 194 20.69 8.50 16.43
CA GLN A 194 19.48 7.65 16.55
C GLN A 194 19.62 6.64 17.69
N GLU A 195 20.75 5.95 17.79
CA GLU A 195 21.05 5.03 18.88
C GLU A 195 20.96 5.72 20.24
N LYS A 196 21.56 6.91 20.35
CA LYS A 196 21.50 7.72 21.56
C LYS A 196 20.07 8.08 21.93
N VAL A 197 19.26 8.53 20.97
CA VAL A 197 17.83 8.87 21.21
C VAL A 197 17.08 7.64 21.69
N PHE A 198 17.26 6.49 21.08
CA PHE A 198 16.59 5.25 21.49
C PHE A 198 17.00 4.80 22.89
N SER A 199 18.27 4.94 23.26
CA SER A 199 18.74 4.65 24.62
C SER A 199 18.11 5.54 25.71
N LEU A 200 17.58 6.70 25.32
CA LEU A 200 16.90 7.64 26.22
C LEU A 200 15.41 7.34 26.43
N ILE A 201 14.80 6.46 25.63
CA ILE A 201 13.35 6.18 25.67
C ILE A 201 12.86 5.93 27.11
N PRO A 202 13.46 5.04 27.93
CA PRO A 202 12.98 4.82 29.28
C PRO A 202 13.03 6.07 30.18
N ARG A 203 14.03 6.93 29.97
CA ARG A 203 14.17 8.19 30.70
C ARG A 203 13.15 9.24 30.25
N ILE A 204 12.88 9.29 28.93
CA ILE A 204 11.87 10.17 28.35
C ILE A 204 10.49 9.79 28.87
N GLU A 205 10.12 8.51 28.80
CA GLU A 205 8.84 8.03 29.29
C GLU A 205 8.65 8.32 30.79
N LYS A 206 9.69 8.08 31.60
CA LYS A 206 9.66 8.37 33.04
C LYS A 206 9.51 9.88 33.32
N ALA A 207 10.20 10.73 32.55
CA ALA A 207 10.20 12.18 32.77
C ALA A 207 8.92 12.86 32.29
N THR A 208 8.31 12.34 31.21
CA THR A 208 7.15 12.96 30.57
C THR A 208 5.83 12.30 30.95
N GLY A 209 5.86 11.08 31.52
CA GLY A 209 4.68 10.25 31.78
C GLY A 209 4.02 9.73 30.49
N THR A 210 4.64 9.96 29.32
CA THR A 210 4.09 9.55 28.04
C THR A 210 4.78 8.30 27.53
N LYS A 211 4.01 7.22 27.32
CA LYS A 211 4.51 5.99 26.70
C LYS A 211 4.75 6.24 25.20
N VAL A 212 6.00 6.18 24.76
CA VAL A 212 6.42 6.38 23.37
C VAL A 212 6.55 5.07 22.62
N THR A 213 6.54 3.95 23.33
CA THR A 213 6.51 2.62 22.73
C THR A 213 5.07 2.14 22.53
N ARG A 214 4.84 1.37 21.47
CA ARG A 214 3.57 0.69 21.17
C ARG A 214 3.79 -0.81 21.04
N GLU A 215 2.76 -1.58 21.35
CA GLU A 215 2.77 -3.00 21.04
C GLU A 215 2.50 -3.18 19.54
N VAL A 216 3.32 -4.01 18.91
CA VAL A 216 3.11 -4.44 17.52
C VAL A 216 2.61 -5.88 17.59
N PRO A 217 1.42 -6.18 17.02
CA PRO A 217 0.87 -7.53 17.05
C PRO A 217 1.84 -8.54 16.45
N PRO A 218 1.97 -9.76 17.03
CA PRO A 218 2.91 -10.78 16.54
C PRO A 218 2.70 -11.15 15.08
N GLU A 219 1.45 -11.12 14.59
CA GLU A 219 1.11 -11.35 13.19
C GLU A 219 1.73 -10.31 12.25
N ILE A 220 1.85 -9.06 12.69
CA ILE A 220 2.46 -8.00 11.91
C ILE A 220 3.98 -8.16 11.89
N VAL A 221 4.57 -8.51 13.03
CA VAL A 221 6.00 -8.87 13.09
C VAL A 221 6.29 -10.00 12.11
N LYS A 222 5.45 -11.05 12.11
CA LYS A 222 5.58 -12.18 11.20
C LYS A 222 5.47 -11.76 9.72
N ILE A 223 4.51 -10.91 9.38
CA ILE A 223 4.36 -10.38 8.01
C ILE A 223 5.67 -9.70 7.56
N TYR A 224 6.19 -8.77 8.35
CA TYR A 224 7.40 -8.04 7.97
C TYR A 224 8.65 -8.91 7.93
N THR A 225 8.78 -9.92 8.78
CA THR A 225 9.95 -10.81 8.79
C THR A 225 9.90 -11.90 7.72
N GLU A 226 8.71 -12.40 7.37
CA GLU A 226 8.55 -13.51 6.42
C GLU A 226 8.22 -13.04 5.00
N VAL A 227 7.32 -12.07 4.87
CA VAL A 227 6.85 -11.54 3.57
C VAL A 227 7.65 -10.31 3.16
N GLY A 228 7.88 -9.40 4.10
CA GLY A 228 8.54 -8.12 3.90
C GLY A 228 7.57 -6.95 3.79
N GLY A 229 8.13 -5.76 3.63
CA GLY A 229 7.37 -4.53 3.52
C GLY A 229 8.18 -3.27 3.81
N ALA A 230 7.48 -2.18 4.09
CA ALA A 230 8.03 -0.86 4.41
C ALA A 230 7.43 -0.32 5.71
N PRO A 231 7.75 -0.93 6.87
CA PRO A 231 7.08 -0.65 8.15
C PRO A 231 7.24 0.80 8.63
N HIS A 232 8.25 1.53 8.16
CA HIS A 232 8.47 2.94 8.49
C HIS A 232 7.37 3.88 7.94
N LEU A 233 6.53 3.39 7.02
CA LEU A 233 5.40 4.15 6.45
C LEU A 233 4.09 3.94 7.23
N ASP A 234 4.04 3.00 8.18
CA ASP A 234 2.83 2.67 8.92
C ASP A 234 2.33 3.82 9.79
N GLY A 235 1.04 4.16 9.61
CA GLY A 235 0.43 5.29 10.30
C GLY A 235 0.75 6.66 9.67
N GLU A 236 1.51 6.68 8.56
CA GLU A 236 1.92 7.91 7.87
C GLU A 236 1.26 8.08 6.50
N TYR A 237 0.85 7.00 5.86
CA TYR A 237 0.22 6.99 4.53
C TYR A 237 -1.05 6.16 4.53
N THR A 238 -1.97 6.46 3.60
CA THR A 238 -3.18 5.66 3.42
C THR A 238 -2.87 4.43 2.58
N VAL A 239 -2.97 3.26 3.21
CA VAL A 239 -3.02 1.97 2.51
C VAL A 239 -4.47 1.69 2.15
N PHE A 240 -4.79 1.61 0.86
CA PHE A 240 -6.18 1.50 0.40
C PHE A 240 -6.48 0.22 -0.39
N GLY A 241 -5.49 -0.67 -0.49
CA GLY A 241 -5.67 -1.97 -1.17
C GLY A 241 -4.43 -2.84 -1.08
N LYS A 242 -4.48 -3.98 -1.76
CA LYS A 242 -3.40 -4.96 -1.78
C LYS A 242 -3.39 -5.74 -3.09
N VAL A 243 -2.19 -5.96 -3.62
CA VAL A 243 -1.95 -6.90 -4.72
C VAL A 243 -2.11 -8.33 -4.20
N ILE A 244 -3.03 -9.07 -4.78
CA ILE A 244 -3.37 -10.46 -4.41
C ILE A 244 -2.85 -11.49 -5.41
N LYS A 245 -2.39 -11.04 -6.59
CA LYS A 245 -1.74 -11.88 -7.62
C LYS A 245 -0.77 -11.02 -8.41
N GLY A 246 0.37 -11.61 -8.80
CA GLY A 246 1.36 -10.89 -9.61
C GLY A 246 2.44 -10.17 -8.79
N LEU A 247 2.67 -10.54 -7.53
CA LEU A 247 3.71 -9.93 -6.67
C LEU A 247 5.10 -9.95 -7.31
N GLN A 248 5.41 -10.97 -8.12
CA GLN A 248 6.68 -11.06 -8.86
C GLN A 248 6.85 -9.97 -9.92
N VAL A 249 5.76 -9.33 -10.36
CA VAL A 249 5.82 -8.20 -11.30
C VAL A 249 6.40 -6.98 -10.60
N ILE A 250 6.04 -6.78 -9.32
CA ILE A 250 6.63 -5.72 -8.48
C ILE A 250 8.15 -5.88 -8.42
N ASP A 251 8.63 -7.12 -8.15
CA ASP A 251 10.06 -7.40 -8.06
C ASP A 251 10.80 -7.15 -9.37
N LYS A 252 10.18 -7.53 -10.51
CA LYS A 252 10.74 -7.28 -11.83
C LYS A 252 10.90 -5.79 -12.11
N ILE A 253 9.86 -5.01 -11.83
CA ILE A 253 9.89 -3.55 -12.06
C ILE A 253 10.89 -2.89 -11.09
N ALA A 254 10.86 -3.27 -9.81
CA ALA A 254 11.74 -2.71 -8.79
C ALA A 254 13.22 -3.04 -8.99
N SER A 255 13.53 -4.05 -9.80
CA SER A 255 14.92 -4.41 -10.15
C SER A 255 15.48 -3.69 -11.37
N LEU A 256 14.68 -2.85 -12.03
CA LEU A 256 15.13 -2.12 -13.20
C LEU A 256 16.16 -1.05 -12.81
N PRO A 257 17.16 -0.79 -13.69
CA PRO A 257 18.07 0.32 -13.47
C PRO A 257 17.33 1.65 -13.56
N GLY A 258 17.57 2.53 -12.62
CA GLY A 258 17.01 3.89 -12.55
C GLY A 258 18.06 4.98 -12.80
N ASP A 259 17.59 6.19 -13.07
CA ASP A 259 18.40 7.39 -13.10
C ASP A 259 18.58 8.00 -11.68
N GLU A 260 19.22 9.17 -11.60
CA GLU A 260 19.44 9.88 -10.33
C GLU A 260 18.15 10.33 -9.61
N SER A 261 17.02 10.29 -10.30
CA SER A 261 15.68 10.62 -9.78
C SER A 261 14.85 9.37 -9.46
N ASP A 262 15.46 8.19 -9.39
CA ASP A 262 14.80 6.88 -9.22
C ASP A 262 13.83 6.53 -10.37
N ARG A 263 13.88 7.21 -11.52
CA ARG A 263 13.06 6.85 -12.68
C ARG A 263 13.72 5.71 -13.44
N PRO A 264 12.98 4.63 -13.79
CA PRO A 264 13.50 3.58 -14.66
C PRO A 264 14.04 4.18 -15.97
N ILE A 265 15.25 3.75 -16.37
CA ILE A 265 15.87 4.18 -17.65
C ILE A 265 14.96 3.79 -18.83
N GLU A 266 14.37 2.61 -18.76
CA GLU A 266 13.36 2.15 -19.69
C GLU A 266 11.97 2.35 -19.09
N ASP A 267 11.16 3.21 -19.71
CA ASP A 267 9.82 3.53 -19.23
C ASP A 267 8.94 2.30 -19.08
N VAL A 268 8.23 2.23 -17.95
CA VAL A 268 7.27 1.18 -17.63
C VAL A 268 5.88 1.81 -17.57
N SER A 269 5.16 1.72 -18.68
CA SER A 269 3.77 2.17 -18.74
C SER A 269 2.82 1.15 -18.14
N MET A 270 1.65 1.64 -17.70
CA MET A 270 0.58 0.82 -17.18
C MET A 270 -0.74 1.08 -17.90
N VAL A 271 -1.60 0.07 -17.89
CA VAL A 271 -3.04 0.16 -18.16
C VAL A 271 -3.76 -0.37 -16.93
N VAL A 272 -4.77 0.37 -16.45
CA VAL A 272 -5.52 -0.03 -15.26
C VAL A 272 -6.97 -0.28 -15.59
N SER A 273 -7.44 -1.49 -15.31
CA SER A 273 -8.84 -1.88 -15.48
C SER A 273 -9.47 -2.31 -14.16
N VAL A 274 -10.79 -2.18 -14.07
CA VAL A 274 -11.58 -2.61 -12.92
C VAL A 274 -12.78 -3.44 -13.36
N GLU A 275 -13.01 -4.55 -12.67
CA GLU A 275 -14.16 -5.44 -12.89
C GLU A 275 -14.88 -5.66 -11.58
N GLU A 276 -16.23 -5.51 -11.57
CA GLU A 276 -17.06 -5.80 -10.41
C GLU A 276 -17.55 -7.25 -10.50
N ILE A 277 -17.08 -8.11 -9.59
CA ILE A 277 -17.43 -9.53 -9.56
C ILE A 277 -17.79 -10.00 -8.14
N PRO A 278 -18.52 -11.13 -8.00
CA PRO A 278 -18.84 -11.68 -6.69
C PRO A 278 -17.57 -11.95 -5.84
N LYS A 279 -17.62 -11.62 -4.55
CA LYS A 279 -16.53 -11.88 -3.60
C LYS A 279 -16.13 -13.36 -3.56
N THR A 280 -17.10 -14.26 -3.69
CA THR A 280 -16.88 -15.71 -3.81
C THR A 280 -16.03 -16.07 -5.04
N LYS A 281 -16.26 -15.38 -6.16
CA LYS A 281 -15.45 -15.55 -7.38
C LYS A 281 -14.03 -15.02 -7.18
N ILE A 282 -13.85 -13.90 -6.49
CA ILE A 282 -12.52 -13.35 -6.15
C ILE A 282 -11.73 -14.36 -5.30
N THR A 283 -12.34 -14.88 -4.24
CA THR A 283 -11.75 -15.94 -3.41
C THR A 283 -11.34 -17.16 -4.23
N LYS A 284 -12.22 -17.62 -5.11
CA LYS A 284 -11.95 -18.80 -5.95
C LYS A 284 -10.81 -18.60 -6.96
N LEU A 285 -10.72 -17.42 -7.59
CA LEU A 285 -9.75 -17.13 -8.64
C LEU A 285 -8.37 -16.74 -8.09
N TYR A 286 -8.35 -16.06 -6.94
CA TYR A 286 -7.14 -15.40 -6.43
C TYR A 286 -6.73 -15.86 -5.03
N GLY A 287 -7.55 -16.69 -4.36
CA GLY A 287 -7.26 -17.19 -3.00
C GLY A 287 -7.43 -16.14 -1.90
N TYR A 288 -7.91 -14.93 -2.23
CA TYR A 288 -8.10 -13.88 -1.25
C TYR A 288 -9.26 -14.20 -0.30
N GLN A 289 -8.99 -14.13 1.01
CA GLN A 289 -10.00 -14.33 2.03
C GLN A 289 -10.44 -12.98 2.58
N TYR A 290 -11.73 -12.66 2.43
CA TYR A 290 -12.29 -11.48 3.06
C TYR A 290 -12.33 -11.65 4.58
N PRO A 291 -12.07 -10.58 5.36
CA PRO A 291 -12.27 -10.63 6.81
C PRO A 291 -13.70 -11.07 7.16
N ALA A 292 -13.85 -11.84 8.24
CA ALA A 292 -15.17 -12.12 8.79
C ALA A 292 -15.83 -10.80 9.23
N LYS A 293 -17.14 -10.68 8.97
CA LYS A 293 -17.92 -9.50 9.40
C LYS A 293 -18.16 -9.50 10.89
#